data_e7591387444ba4d0f496d2679b7d1466
#
_entry.id   e7591387444ba4d0f496d2679b7d1466
#
_cell.length_a   1.000
_cell.length_b   1.000
_cell.length_c   1.000
_cell.angle_alpha   90.00
_cell.angle_beta   90.00
_cell.angle_gamma   90.00
#
_symmetry.space_group_name_H-M   'P 1'
#
loop_
_entity.id
_entity.type
_entity.pdbx_description
1 polymer ?
#
loop_
_entity_poly.entity_id
_entity_poly.type
_entity_poly.pdbx_seq_one_letter_code
_entity_poly.pdbx_strand_id
1 'polypeptide(L)'
;KKYNVEPLVTLYHYDLPQSLFENGGWENRATVDAYEEYVKVCFKEFGDKVNYWATINEPNYETLCCYGFGNYPPNVKNLERRWKAMYHLMLASARAVKAYKNMGYKGMIGLVSDSYPIEILKDNEEYRKAKKLANIFFNTSVNDTCIKGYYPDEYIEHLTELGYDLSYMKEE
;
A
#
# COMPACT_ATOMS: atom_id res chain seq x y z
N LYS A 1 25.36 14.18 -3.50
CA LYS A 1 26.22 14.75 -4.60
C LYS A 1 27.69 14.82 -4.21
N LYS A 2 28.03 15.32 -2.99
CA LYS A 2 29.42 15.43 -2.53
C LYS A 2 30.19 14.09 -2.55
N TYR A 3 29.51 13.00 -2.29
CA TYR A 3 30.09 11.64 -2.20
C TYR A 3 29.67 10.72 -3.34
N ASN A 4 29.08 11.26 -4.41
CA ASN A 4 28.56 10.52 -5.56
C ASN A 4 27.57 9.40 -5.16
N VAL A 5 26.72 9.69 -4.17
CA VAL A 5 25.64 8.81 -3.72
C VAL A 5 24.30 9.38 -4.21
N GLU A 6 23.52 8.54 -4.86
CA GLU A 6 22.15 8.87 -5.28
C GLU A 6 21.17 8.36 -4.22
N PRO A 7 20.32 9.24 -3.61
CA PRO A 7 19.37 8.81 -2.62
C PRO A 7 18.12 8.17 -3.26
N LEU A 8 17.60 7.10 -2.65
CA LEU A 8 16.24 6.64 -2.80
C LEU A 8 15.52 6.98 -1.50
N VAL A 9 14.52 7.85 -1.57
CA VAL A 9 13.81 8.35 -0.38
C VAL A 9 12.47 7.67 -0.25
N THR A 10 12.23 7.03 0.89
CA THR A 10 10.94 6.45 1.26
C THR A 10 10.15 7.47 2.08
N LEU A 11 8.97 7.85 1.58
CA LEU A 11 8.14 8.91 2.18
C LEU A 11 7.39 8.44 3.43
N TYR A 12 7.03 7.17 3.50
CA TYR A 12 6.37 6.55 4.64
C TYR A 12 6.92 5.14 4.90
N HIS A 13 7.36 4.90 6.15
CA HIS A 13 7.90 3.61 6.59
C HIS A 13 7.43 3.28 8.01
N TYR A 14 6.10 3.08 8.19
CA TYR A 14 5.42 2.69 9.42
C TYR A 14 5.40 3.75 10.54
N ASP A 15 5.75 4.98 10.23
CA ASP A 15 5.94 6.10 11.15
C ASP A 15 4.75 7.07 11.14
N LEU A 16 3.53 6.54 11.20
CA LEU A 16 2.31 7.35 11.21
C LEU A 16 2.29 8.32 12.40
N PRO A 17 2.08 9.63 12.19
CA PRO A 17 1.95 10.60 13.28
C PRO A 17 0.86 10.22 14.28
N GLN A 18 1.15 10.40 15.57
CA GLN A 18 0.25 10.00 16.66
C GLN A 18 -1.15 10.62 16.51
N SER A 19 -1.24 11.88 16.08
CA SER A 19 -2.53 12.56 15.88
C SER A 19 -3.38 11.93 14.77
N LEU A 20 -2.77 11.41 13.71
CA LEU A 20 -3.47 10.68 12.66
C LEU A 20 -3.88 9.29 13.15
N PHE A 21 -3.00 8.63 13.90
CA PHE A 21 -3.30 7.34 14.51
C PHE A 21 -4.51 7.41 15.44
N GLU A 22 -4.58 8.39 16.33
CA GLU A 22 -5.71 8.61 17.25
C GLU A 22 -7.03 8.92 16.53
N ASN A 23 -6.95 9.46 15.31
CA ASN A 23 -8.10 9.71 14.44
C ASN A 23 -8.46 8.52 13.53
N GLY A 24 -8.00 7.31 13.84
CA GLY A 24 -8.33 6.08 13.14
C GLY A 24 -7.27 5.60 12.14
N GLY A 25 -6.13 6.27 12.04
CA GLY A 25 -4.99 5.84 11.24
C GLY A 25 -5.35 5.58 9.78
N TRP A 26 -4.79 4.54 9.21
CA TRP A 26 -5.04 4.17 7.81
C TRP A 26 -6.45 3.63 7.52
N GLU A 27 -7.29 3.40 8.54
CA GLU A 27 -8.71 3.10 8.33
C GLU A 27 -9.54 4.36 8.03
N ASN A 28 -8.98 5.54 8.29
CA ASN A 28 -9.63 6.83 8.03
C ASN A 28 -9.09 7.45 6.73
N ARG A 29 -10.01 7.75 5.80
CA ARG A 29 -9.66 8.40 4.54
C ARG A 29 -8.96 9.75 4.71
N ALA A 30 -9.23 10.49 5.79
CA ALA A 30 -8.56 11.75 6.09
C ALA A 30 -7.02 11.58 6.23
N THR A 31 -6.55 10.39 6.58
CA THR A 31 -5.10 10.08 6.59
C THR A 31 -4.51 10.09 5.18
N VAL A 32 -5.27 9.66 4.17
CA VAL A 32 -4.86 9.73 2.76
C VAL A 32 -4.70 11.18 2.32
N ASP A 33 -5.65 12.04 2.68
CA ASP A 33 -5.60 13.47 2.36
C ASP A 33 -4.41 14.16 3.03
N ALA A 34 -4.18 13.87 4.31
CA ALA A 34 -3.04 14.39 5.06
C ALA A 34 -1.69 13.91 4.47
N TYR A 35 -1.62 12.65 4.05
CA TYR A 35 -0.44 12.10 3.39
C TYR A 35 -0.17 12.79 2.04
N GLU A 36 -1.20 13.05 1.24
CA GLU A 36 -1.05 13.77 -0.02
C GLU A 36 -0.46 15.17 0.19
N GLU A 37 -0.91 15.91 1.19
CA GLU A 37 -0.35 17.22 1.51
C GLU A 37 1.11 17.10 2.00
N TYR A 38 1.43 16.13 2.84
CA TYR A 38 2.79 15.86 3.27
C TYR A 38 3.74 15.59 2.10
N VAL A 39 3.37 14.72 1.17
CA VAL A 39 4.25 14.38 0.05
C VAL A 39 4.43 15.55 -0.92
N LYS A 40 3.42 16.40 -1.12
CA LYS A 40 3.53 17.63 -1.90
C LYS A 40 4.59 18.56 -1.32
N VAL A 41 4.65 18.70 0.00
CA VAL A 41 5.70 19.47 0.68
C VAL A 41 7.07 18.84 0.45
N CYS A 42 7.20 17.52 0.62
CA CYS A 42 8.45 16.81 0.38
C CYS A 42 8.95 17.01 -1.07
N PHE A 43 8.07 16.89 -2.06
CA PHE A 43 8.43 17.08 -3.46
C PHE A 43 8.84 18.52 -3.76
N LYS A 44 8.16 19.51 -3.17
CA LYS A 44 8.51 20.91 -3.33
C LYS A 44 9.90 21.23 -2.79
N GLU A 45 10.25 20.69 -1.62
CA GLU A 45 11.51 21.00 -0.94
C GLU A 45 12.71 20.17 -1.47
N PHE A 46 12.46 18.98 -1.99
CA PHE A 46 13.52 18.03 -2.33
C PHE A 46 13.45 17.46 -3.74
N GLY A 47 12.40 17.70 -4.50
CA GLY A 47 12.16 17.07 -5.81
C GLY A 47 13.22 17.38 -6.88
N ASP A 48 13.94 18.50 -6.73
CA ASP A 48 15.08 18.87 -7.57
C ASP A 48 16.40 18.15 -7.18
N LYS A 49 16.42 17.54 -6.00
CA LYS A 49 17.62 16.89 -5.42
C LYS A 49 17.53 15.37 -5.40
N VAL A 50 16.31 14.82 -5.42
CA VAL A 50 16.01 13.38 -5.30
C VAL A 50 15.36 12.89 -6.58
N ASN A 51 15.99 11.91 -7.22
CA ASN A 51 15.49 11.30 -8.46
C ASN A 51 14.69 10.01 -8.23
N TYR A 52 14.84 9.38 -7.07
CA TYR A 52 14.20 8.11 -6.74
C TYR A 52 13.38 8.22 -5.47
N TRP A 53 12.08 7.97 -5.60
CA TRP A 53 11.13 8.06 -4.51
C TRP A 53 10.38 6.74 -4.31
N ALA A 54 10.29 6.29 -3.08
CA ALA A 54 9.35 5.28 -2.66
C ALA A 54 8.22 5.94 -1.87
N THR A 55 6.99 5.75 -2.29
CA THR A 55 5.82 6.35 -1.63
C THR A 55 5.57 5.72 -0.27
N ILE A 56 5.40 4.40 -0.24
CA ILE A 56 5.07 3.62 0.94
C ILE A 56 5.94 2.36 0.94
N ASN A 57 6.45 2.00 2.12
CA ASN A 57 7.16 0.74 2.32
C ASN A 57 6.19 -0.38 2.68
N GLU A 58 6.21 -1.47 1.90
CA GLU A 58 5.58 -2.76 2.16
C GLU A 58 4.18 -2.70 2.78
N PRO A 59 3.19 -2.11 2.08
CA PRO A 59 1.85 -1.91 2.66
C PRO A 59 1.18 -3.23 3.07
N ASN A 60 1.53 -4.33 2.40
CA ASN A 60 1.01 -5.65 2.74
C ASN A 60 1.56 -6.14 4.09
N TYR A 61 2.88 -6.03 4.30
CA TYR A 61 3.51 -6.43 5.56
C TYR A 61 3.05 -5.56 6.73
N GLU A 62 3.01 -4.23 6.56
CA GLU A 62 2.51 -3.32 7.59
C GLU A 62 1.11 -3.69 8.04
N THR A 63 0.18 -3.80 7.08
CA THR A 63 -1.22 -4.11 7.42
C THR A 63 -1.39 -5.50 8.00
N LEU A 64 -0.56 -6.46 7.62
CA LEU A 64 -0.54 -7.79 8.22
C LEU A 64 -0.07 -7.75 9.67
N CYS A 65 0.98 -6.97 9.98
CA CYS A 65 1.45 -6.77 11.34
C CYS A 65 0.44 -6.01 12.21
N CYS A 66 -0.19 -4.96 11.66
CA CYS A 66 -1.14 -4.11 12.38
C CYS A 66 -2.48 -4.79 12.65
N TYR A 67 -3.05 -5.48 11.64
CA TYR A 67 -4.43 -5.97 11.64
C TYR A 67 -4.55 -7.49 11.47
N GLY A 68 -3.52 -8.17 10.96
CA GLY A 68 -3.50 -9.62 10.85
C GLY A 68 -2.95 -10.27 12.12
N PHE A 69 -1.69 -10.05 12.43
CA PHE A 69 -1.03 -10.57 13.62
C PHE A 69 -1.34 -9.74 14.88
N GLY A 70 -1.59 -8.45 14.73
CA GLY A 70 -1.86 -7.53 15.83
C GLY A 70 -0.64 -7.29 16.73
N ASN A 71 0.57 -7.38 16.19
CA ASN A 71 1.82 -7.14 16.89
C ASN A 71 2.37 -5.72 16.72
N TYR A 72 1.80 -4.93 15.79
CA TYR A 72 2.02 -3.49 15.64
C TYR A 72 0.72 -2.72 15.94
N PRO A 73 0.81 -1.45 16.39
CA PRO A 73 -0.36 -0.61 16.55
C PRO A 73 -1.20 -0.54 15.25
N PRO A 74 -2.53 -0.61 15.33
CA PRO A 74 -3.42 -0.56 16.50
C PRO A 74 -3.60 -1.90 17.24
N ASN A 75 -2.76 -2.92 17.00
CA ASN A 75 -2.79 -4.22 17.69
C ASN A 75 -4.12 -4.97 17.54
N VAL A 76 -4.71 -4.86 16.36
CA VAL A 76 -6.01 -5.46 16.01
C VAL A 76 -5.77 -6.78 15.28
N LYS A 77 -6.66 -7.76 15.49
CA LYS A 77 -6.73 -9.00 14.71
C LYS A 77 -8.06 -9.05 13.98
N ASN A 78 -8.10 -8.38 12.82
CA ASN A 78 -9.31 -8.28 11.99
C ASN A 78 -8.91 -8.07 10.53
N LEU A 79 -9.15 -9.07 9.68
CA LEU A 79 -8.76 -9.05 8.28
C LEU A 79 -9.59 -8.07 7.44
N GLU A 80 -10.87 -7.85 7.77
CA GLU A 80 -11.68 -6.85 7.07
C GLU A 80 -11.11 -5.43 7.25
N ARG A 81 -10.75 -5.06 8.50
CA ARG A 81 -10.08 -3.79 8.80
C ARG A 81 -8.71 -3.69 8.14
N ARG A 82 -7.99 -4.83 8.05
CA ARG A 82 -6.74 -4.90 7.29
C ARG A 82 -6.92 -4.47 5.83
N TRP A 83 -7.93 -4.99 5.15
CA TRP A 83 -8.17 -4.67 3.75
C TRP A 83 -8.58 -3.22 3.54
N LYS A 84 -9.33 -2.65 4.47
CA LYS A 84 -9.66 -1.22 4.45
C LYS A 84 -8.41 -0.34 4.60
N ALA A 85 -7.53 -0.65 5.55
CA ALA A 85 -6.27 0.06 5.75
C ALA A 85 -5.35 -0.09 4.52
N MET A 86 -5.26 -1.30 3.94
CA MET A 86 -4.51 -1.58 2.72
C MET A 86 -5.00 -0.72 1.56
N TYR A 87 -6.32 -0.65 1.34
CA TYR A 87 -6.89 0.20 0.29
C TYR A 87 -6.46 1.66 0.44
N HIS A 88 -6.53 2.22 1.65
CA HIS A 88 -6.13 3.60 1.88
C HIS A 88 -4.62 3.83 1.69
N LEU A 89 -3.77 2.88 2.07
CA LEU A 89 -2.34 2.93 1.76
C LEU A 89 -2.07 2.93 0.26
N MET A 90 -2.72 2.05 -0.49
CA MET A 90 -2.60 1.99 -1.95
C MET A 90 -3.09 3.28 -2.61
N LEU A 91 -4.22 3.82 -2.16
CA LEU A 91 -4.76 5.09 -2.63
C LEU A 91 -3.81 6.26 -2.33
N ALA A 92 -3.23 6.30 -1.12
CA ALA A 92 -2.25 7.31 -0.74
C ALA A 92 -1.01 7.26 -1.64
N SER A 93 -0.53 6.04 -1.95
CA SER A 93 0.56 5.84 -2.91
C SER A 93 0.21 6.35 -4.31
N ALA A 94 -0.98 6.02 -4.82
CA ALA A 94 -1.44 6.46 -6.14
C ALA A 94 -1.54 7.99 -6.21
N ARG A 95 -2.09 8.65 -5.19
CA ARG A 95 -2.17 10.11 -5.10
C ARG A 95 -0.79 10.77 -5.03
N ALA A 96 0.16 10.17 -4.30
CA ALA A 96 1.54 10.65 -4.26
C ALA A 96 2.20 10.59 -5.65
N VAL A 97 2.03 9.49 -6.37
CA VAL A 97 2.53 9.35 -7.76
C VAL A 97 1.91 10.40 -8.68
N LYS A 98 0.59 10.59 -8.58
CA LYS A 98 -0.15 11.61 -9.37
C LYS A 98 0.35 13.02 -9.04
N ALA A 99 0.52 13.35 -7.76
CA ALA A 99 1.03 14.64 -7.31
C ALA A 99 2.45 14.90 -7.85
N TYR A 100 3.36 13.93 -7.74
CA TYR A 100 4.73 14.02 -8.26
C TYR A 100 4.76 14.32 -9.76
N LYS A 101 3.99 13.56 -10.53
CA LYS A 101 3.89 13.75 -11.99
C LYS A 101 3.29 15.10 -12.35
N ASN A 102 2.24 15.54 -11.67
CA ASN A 102 1.58 16.83 -11.90
C ASN A 102 2.49 18.02 -11.59
N MET A 103 3.40 17.87 -10.63
CA MET A 103 4.42 18.88 -10.32
C MET A 103 5.56 18.95 -11.36
N GLY A 104 5.55 18.07 -12.36
CA GLY A 104 6.48 18.10 -13.49
C GLY A 104 7.84 17.46 -13.26
N TYR A 105 8.06 16.80 -12.13
CA TYR A 105 9.31 16.11 -11.84
C TYR A 105 9.52 14.91 -12.77
N LYS A 106 10.78 14.62 -13.11
CA LYS A 106 11.17 13.60 -14.13
C LYS A 106 11.81 12.35 -13.54
N GLY A 107 12.01 12.32 -12.23
CA GLY A 107 12.56 11.15 -11.54
C GLY A 107 11.58 9.96 -11.51
N MET A 108 12.00 8.89 -10.87
CA MET A 108 11.19 7.68 -10.70
C MET A 108 10.48 7.70 -9.35
N ILE A 109 9.23 7.27 -9.34
CA ILE A 109 8.41 7.16 -8.14
C ILE A 109 7.56 5.89 -8.20
N GLY A 110 7.48 5.17 -7.10
CA GLY A 110 6.67 3.96 -6.92
C GLY A 110 6.55 3.61 -5.46
N LEU A 111 6.15 2.40 -5.14
CA LEU A 111 6.16 1.88 -3.77
C LEU A 111 7.22 0.77 -3.61
N VAL A 112 7.56 0.43 -2.38
CA VAL A 112 8.31 -0.79 -2.06
C VAL A 112 7.32 -1.91 -1.80
N SER A 113 7.40 -2.99 -2.56
CA SER A 113 6.53 -4.16 -2.39
C SER A 113 7.33 -5.35 -1.88
N ASP A 114 6.79 -6.00 -0.87
CA ASP A 114 7.14 -7.35 -0.49
C ASP A 114 6.40 -8.34 -1.41
N SER A 115 7.13 -9.23 -2.06
CA SER A 115 6.56 -10.21 -2.98
C SER A 115 6.95 -11.62 -2.58
N TYR A 116 5.99 -12.53 -2.61
CA TYR A 116 6.16 -13.89 -2.15
C TYR A 116 5.94 -14.88 -3.31
N PRO A 117 6.97 -15.60 -3.78
CA PRO A 117 6.76 -16.68 -4.73
C PRO A 117 5.98 -17.81 -4.05
N ILE A 118 4.77 -18.09 -4.56
CA ILE A 118 3.90 -19.12 -4.00
C ILE A 118 4.04 -20.39 -4.84
N GLU A 119 4.54 -21.44 -4.24
CA GLU A 119 4.66 -22.77 -4.86
C GLU A 119 3.72 -23.77 -4.18
N ILE A 120 3.27 -24.78 -4.92
CA ILE A 120 2.44 -25.87 -4.42
C ILE A 120 3.28 -27.14 -4.24
N LEU A 121 3.07 -27.84 -3.12
CA LEU A 121 3.76 -29.10 -2.83
C LEU A 121 3.22 -30.28 -3.65
N LYS A 122 1.94 -30.21 -4.04
CA LYS A 122 1.25 -31.23 -4.84
C LYS A 122 0.36 -30.55 -5.87
N ASP A 123 0.32 -31.07 -7.08
CA ASP A 123 -0.56 -30.56 -8.12
C ASP A 123 -1.94 -31.25 -8.05
N ASN A 124 -2.82 -30.67 -7.24
CA ASN A 124 -4.23 -31.03 -7.13
C ASN A 124 -5.10 -29.79 -6.95
N GLU A 125 -6.42 -29.97 -6.99
CA GLU A 125 -7.38 -28.85 -6.92
C GLU A 125 -7.27 -28.04 -5.61
N GLU A 126 -7.13 -28.72 -4.49
CA GLU A 126 -7.00 -28.10 -3.16
C GLU A 126 -5.78 -27.15 -3.10
N TYR A 127 -4.60 -27.64 -3.52
CA TYR A 127 -3.38 -26.84 -3.51
C TYR A 127 -3.41 -25.71 -4.53
N ARG A 128 -4.03 -25.90 -5.70
CA ARG A 128 -4.22 -24.81 -6.67
C ARG A 128 -5.12 -23.71 -6.11
N LYS A 129 -6.22 -24.09 -5.43
CA LYS A 129 -7.09 -23.14 -4.74
C LYS A 129 -6.35 -22.40 -3.64
N ALA A 130 -5.61 -23.09 -2.80
CA ALA A 130 -4.79 -22.47 -1.75
C ALA A 130 -3.74 -21.51 -2.33
N LYS A 131 -3.07 -21.89 -3.43
CA LYS A 131 -2.13 -21.02 -4.14
C LYS A 131 -2.81 -19.74 -4.65
N LYS A 132 -4.00 -19.85 -5.24
CA LYS A 132 -4.77 -18.69 -5.72
C LYS A 132 -5.06 -17.73 -4.56
N LEU A 133 -5.58 -18.23 -3.45
CA LEU A 133 -5.87 -17.41 -2.26
C LEU A 133 -4.62 -16.77 -1.67
N ALA A 134 -3.53 -17.52 -1.58
CA ALA A 134 -2.25 -16.98 -1.10
C ALA A 134 -1.71 -15.88 -2.03
N ASN A 135 -1.83 -16.04 -3.35
CA ASN A 135 -1.44 -14.99 -4.29
C ASN A 135 -2.31 -13.73 -4.14
N ILE A 136 -3.62 -13.85 -3.97
CA ILE A 136 -4.51 -12.70 -3.71
C ILE A 136 -4.02 -11.98 -2.46
N PHE A 137 -3.76 -12.72 -1.39
CA PHE A 137 -3.38 -12.17 -0.09
C PHE A 137 -2.00 -11.51 -0.09
N PHE A 138 -1.00 -12.12 -0.72
CA PHE A 138 0.39 -11.69 -0.61
C PHE A 138 0.90 -10.88 -1.81
N ASN A 139 0.33 -11.07 -3.01
CA ASN A 139 0.88 -10.48 -4.22
C ASN A 139 -0.12 -9.62 -4.98
N THR A 140 -1.27 -10.17 -5.38
CA THR A 140 -2.23 -9.53 -6.28
C THR A 140 -2.77 -8.21 -5.73
N SER A 141 -3.05 -8.16 -4.42
CA SER A 141 -3.59 -6.98 -3.73
C SER A 141 -2.69 -5.72 -3.84
N VAL A 142 -1.40 -5.90 -4.03
CA VAL A 142 -0.42 -4.80 -4.16
C VAL A 142 0.16 -4.76 -5.57
N ASN A 143 0.84 -5.83 -5.99
CA ASN A 143 1.64 -5.81 -7.22
C ASN A 143 0.78 -5.62 -8.46
N ASP A 144 -0.29 -6.42 -8.61
CA ASP A 144 -1.16 -6.32 -9.77
C ASP A 144 -1.88 -4.98 -9.80
N THR A 145 -2.36 -4.50 -8.64
CA THR A 145 -3.02 -3.21 -8.53
C THR A 145 -2.10 -2.06 -8.95
N CYS A 146 -0.84 -2.07 -8.52
CA CYS A 146 0.14 -1.07 -8.92
C CYS A 146 0.48 -1.11 -10.41
N ILE A 147 0.62 -2.31 -10.98
CA ILE A 147 1.03 -2.48 -12.38
C ILE A 147 -0.13 -2.23 -13.33
N LYS A 148 -1.32 -2.71 -13.00
CA LYS A 148 -2.53 -2.61 -13.83
C LYS A 148 -3.26 -1.27 -13.66
N GLY A 149 -3.12 -0.62 -12.50
CA GLY A 149 -3.83 0.62 -12.15
C GLY A 149 -5.28 0.43 -11.70
N TYR A 150 -5.68 -0.81 -11.44
CA TYR A 150 -7.00 -1.18 -10.92
C TYR A 150 -6.90 -2.45 -10.07
N TYR A 151 -7.87 -2.67 -9.20
CA TYR A 151 -7.96 -3.91 -8.43
C TYR A 151 -8.46 -5.05 -9.33
N PRO A 152 -7.74 -6.19 -9.43
CA PRO A 152 -8.19 -7.35 -10.19
C PRO A 152 -9.54 -7.90 -9.69
N ASP A 153 -10.39 -8.35 -10.60
CA ASP A 153 -11.73 -8.86 -10.29
C ASP A 153 -11.68 -9.97 -9.23
N GLU A 154 -10.72 -10.88 -9.34
CA GLU A 154 -10.54 -12.00 -8.38
C GLU A 154 -10.26 -11.52 -6.95
N TYR A 155 -9.63 -10.34 -6.78
CA TYR A 155 -9.43 -9.74 -5.47
C TYR A 155 -10.76 -9.20 -4.90
N ILE A 156 -11.52 -8.49 -5.71
CA ILE A 156 -12.83 -7.93 -5.33
C ILE A 156 -13.84 -9.06 -5.04
N GLU A 157 -13.89 -10.07 -5.91
CA GLU A 157 -14.73 -11.27 -5.73
C GLU A 157 -14.43 -11.95 -4.39
N HIS A 158 -13.13 -12.17 -4.10
CA HIS A 158 -12.73 -12.82 -2.84
C HIS A 158 -13.19 -12.03 -1.60
N LEU A 159 -13.03 -10.70 -1.57
CA LEU A 159 -13.48 -9.89 -0.45
C LEU A 159 -15.02 -9.88 -0.33
N THR A 160 -15.71 -9.89 -1.46
CA THR A 160 -17.18 -9.97 -1.52
C THR A 160 -17.70 -11.32 -1.00
N GLU A 161 -17.06 -12.43 -1.38
CA GLU A 161 -17.38 -13.78 -0.88
C GLU A 161 -17.19 -13.89 0.63
N LEU A 162 -16.23 -13.14 1.21
CA LEU A 162 -16.04 -13.05 2.65
C LEU A 162 -17.09 -12.19 3.36
N GLY A 163 -17.96 -11.50 2.62
CA GLY A 163 -19.01 -10.63 3.15
C GLY A 163 -18.48 -9.32 3.72
N TYR A 164 -17.29 -8.86 3.30
CA TYR A 164 -16.70 -7.62 3.79
C TYR A 164 -17.37 -6.38 3.20
N ASP A 165 -17.49 -5.32 3.99
CA ASP A 165 -17.95 -4.02 3.51
C ASP A 165 -16.88 -3.35 2.63
N LEU A 166 -17.19 -3.17 1.35
CA LEU A 166 -16.32 -2.52 0.36
C LEU A 166 -16.76 -1.09 0.02
N SER A 167 -17.71 -0.52 0.77
CA SER A 167 -18.23 0.84 0.52
C SER A 167 -17.19 1.96 0.60
N TYR A 168 -16.03 1.68 1.19
CA TYR A 168 -14.89 2.59 1.23
C TYR A 168 -14.11 2.65 -0.09
N MET A 169 -14.24 1.63 -0.96
CA MET A 169 -13.58 1.57 -2.27
C MET A 169 -14.37 2.43 -3.26
N LYS A 170 -13.94 3.68 -3.43
CA LYS A 170 -14.56 4.63 -4.37
C LYS A 170 -13.62 4.86 -5.54
N GLU A 171 -14.20 5.01 -6.72
CA GLU A 171 -13.46 5.47 -7.91
C GLU A 171 -12.92 6.89 -7.69
N GLU A 172 -11.65 7.13 -8.13
CA GLU A 172 -10.97 8.43 -8.07
C GLU A 172 -10.19 8.75 -9.35
#